data_df1d434e18f3a5f288236be8a9633b25
#
_entry.id   df1d434e18f3a5f288236be8a9633b25
#
_cell.length_a   1.000
_cell.length_b   1.000
_cell.length_c   1.000
_cell.angle_alpha   90.00
_cell.angle_beta   90.00
_cell.angle_gamma   90.00
#
_symmetry.space_group_name_H-M   'P 1'
#
loop_
_entity.id
_entity.type
_entity.pdbx_description
1 polymer ?
#
loop_
_entity_poly.entity_id
_entity_poly.type
_entity_poly.pdbx_seq_one_letter_code
_entity_poly.pdbx_strand_id
1 'polypeptide(L)'
;MPKPVIVSIQGLAKSFGDVRAVAGVDLEIFEGEFITLLGPSGSGKTTVLRMIAGFEKPDSGKILLREKDVSQLPPYDRDVNTVFQDYALFPHMDVISNIEYGLRVNGVEKDERRQRAMQALKQVRLEGYESRKPAQLSGGQRQRVALARALVNRPSVLLLDEPLGALDLKLREQMQIELKELQRAVGITFIFVTHDQEEALTMSDRIAVFNHGRIEQLGTPREIYDNPQSPFVSEFVGQTNKIEIEGKKINIRPEFISVSKSSVYGDRSVQGTLRDAIFVGATTRYLVDTTLGSAMISTDPKDPLVIGENVTLSWDKNKEFLIH
;
A
#
# COMPACT_ATOMS: atom_id res chain seq x y z
N MET A 1 -5.42 2.72 25.68
CA MET A 1 -4.80 4.04 25.52
C MET A 1 -4.53 4.26 24.04
N PRO A 2 -4.69 5.48 23.50
CA PRO A 2 -4.29 5.76 22.13
C PRO A 2 -2.78 5.48 21.97
N LYS A 3 -2.39 4.91 20.84
CA LYS A 3 -0.98 4.66 20.52
C LYS A 3 -0.25 6.01 20.42
N PRO A 4 1.00 6.14 20.90
CA PRO A 4 1.75 7.37 20.75
C PRO A 4 2.10 7.66 19.29
N VAL A 5 2.20 8.95 18.94
CA VAL A 5 2.66 9.39 17.61
C VAL A 5 4.17 9.19 17.53
N ILE A 6 4.63 8.44 16.54
CA ILE A 6 6.06 8.21 16.32
C ILE A 6 6.64 9.12 15.23
N VAL A 7 5.85 9.40 14.17
CA VAL A 7 6.21 10.38 13.13
C VAL A 7 5.07 11.38 13.00
N SER A 8 5.39 12.68 13.08
CA SER A 8 4.46 13.77 12.79
C SER A 8 5.01 14.61 11.65
N ILE A 9 4.25 14.72 10.58
CA ILE A 9 4.53 15.53 9.41
C ILE A 9 3.60 16.72 9.46
N GLN A 10 4.15 17.95 9.38
CA GLN A 10 3.40 19.18 9.55
C GLN A 10 3.67 20.16 8.41
N GLY A 11 2.66 20.40 7.56
CA GLY A 11 2.70 21.34 6.45
C GLY A 11 3.84 21.07 5.46
N LEU A 12 4.22 19.81 5.25
CA LEU A 12 5.40 19.41 4.49
C LEU A 12 5.26 19.78 3.02
N ALA A 13 6.23 20.53 2.48
CA ALA A 13 6.24 20.89 1.07
C ALA A 13 7.62 20.71 0.43
N LYS A 14 7.62 20.34 -0.87
CA LYS A 14 8.83 20.16 -1.68
C LYS A 14 8.54 20.42 -3.14
N SER A 15 9.40 21.22 -3.79
CA SER A 15 9.38 21.47 -5.23
C SER A 15 10.72 21.08 -5.86
N PHE A 16 10.67 20.64 -7.10
CA PHE A 16 11.84 20.40 -7.95
C PHE A 16 11.67 21.25 -9.22
N GLY A 17 12.39 22.36 -9.29
CA GLY A 17 12.14 23.39 -10.31
C GLY A 17 10.68 23.88 -10.20
N ASP A 18 9.95 23.83 -11.30
CA ASP A 18 8.55 24.27 -11.36
C ASP A 18 7.53 23.21 -10.88
N VAL A 19 8.00 21.99 -10.59
CA VAL A 19 7.12 20.88 -10.17
C VAL A 19 7.00 20.84 -8.66
N ARG A 20 5.78 21.12 -8.15
CA ARG A 20 5.46 20.99 -6.72
C ARG A 20 5.15 19.53 -6.38
N ALA A 21 6.17 18.77 -6.01
CA ALA A 21 6.06 17.34 -5.75
C ALA A 21 5.28 17.01 -4.45
N VAL A 22 5.40 17.87 -3.43
CA VAL A 22 4.66 17.78 -2.17
C VAL A 22 4.11 19.16 -1.82
N ALA A 23 2.81 19.24 -1.51
CA ALA A 23 2.05 20.50 -1.50
C ALA A 23 1.34 20.79 -0.16
N GLY A 24 2.07 20.67 0.95
CA GLY A 24 1.52 20.90 2.29
C GLY A 24 0.86 19.65 2.85
N VAL A 25 1.66 18.62 3.14
CA VAL A 25 1.20 17.34 3.70
C VAL A 25 1.27 17.40 5.23
N ASP A 26 0.16 17.03 5.86
CA ASP A 26 0.03 16.77 7.30
C ASP A 26 -0.30 15.30 7.50
N LEU A 27 0.46 14.61 8.38
CA LEU A 27 0.25 13.19 8.66
C LEU A 27 0.83 12.80 10.01
N GLU A 28 0.02 12.17 10.84
CA GLU A 28 0.46 11.51 12.06
C GLU A 28 0.49 10.00 11.89
N ILE A 29 1.60 9.38 12.28
CA ILE A 29 1.83 7.94 12.21
C ILE A 29 2.08 7.44 13.63
N PHE A 30 1.38 6.36 14.00
CA PHE A 30 1.40 5.85 15.37
C PHE A 30 2.44 4.72 15.54
N GLU A 31 2.93 4.56 16.78
CA GLU A 31 3.90 3.51 17.09
C GLU A 31 3.33 2.10 16.81
N GLY A 32 4.14 1.27 16.11
CA GLY A 32 3.74 -0.08 15.71
C GLY A 32 2.62 -0.13 14.67
N GLU A 33 2.39 0.97 13.93
CA GLU A 33 1.44 1.03 12.82
C GLU A 33 2.09 0.53 11.51
N PHE A 34 1.31 -0.14 10.69
CA PHE A 34 1.62 -0.36 9.28
C PHE A 34 0.81 0.63 8.45
N ILE A 35 1.43 1.74 8.03
CA ILE A 35 0.78 2.73 7.19
C ILE A 35 1.28 2.66 5.76
N THR A 36 0.35 2.76 4.80
CA THR A 36 0.69 2.81 3.38
C THR A 36 0.43 4.19 2.79
N LEU A 37 1.42 4.71 2.07
CA LEU A 37 1.27 5.86 1.16
C LEU A 37 0.93 5.30 -0.21
N LEU A 38 -0.32 5.40 -0.63
CA LEU A 38 -0.88 4.85 -1.87
C LEU A 38 -1.17 5.97 -2.86
N GLY A 39 -0.95 5.76 -4.15
CA GLY A 39 -1.32 6.74 -5.18
C GLY A 39 -0.60 6.50 -6.49
N PRO A 40 -0.94 7.19 -7.59
CA PRO A 40 -0.31 7.03 -8.88
C PRO A 40 1.17 7.47 -8.87
N SER A 41 1.91 7.09 -9.90
CA SER A 41 3.29 7.55 -10.09
C SER A 41 3.32 9.08 -10.17
N GLY A 42 4.33 9.70 -9.53
CA GLY A 42 4.46 11.15 -9.49
C GLY A 42 3.54 11.88 -8.49
N SER A 43 2.74 11.19 -7.67
CA SER A 43 1.86 11.83 -6.68
C SER A 43 2.57 12.36 -5.41
N GLY A 44 3.90 12.16 -5.27
CA GLY A 44 4.69 12.71 -4.17
C GLY A 44 5.07 11.72 -3.06
N LYS A 45 4.59 10.48 -3.06
CA LYS A 45 4.82 9.45 -2.02
C LYS A 45 6.29 9.19 -1.71
N THR A 46 7.07 8.83 -2.75
CA THR A 46 8.52 8.57 -2.61
C THR A 46 9.26 9.82 -2.15
N THR A 47 8.83 11.02 -2.56
CA THR A 47 9.41 12.28 -2.08
C THR A 47 9.18 12.47 -0.58
N VAL A 48 7.95 12.20 -0.09
CA VAL A 48 7.64 12.24 1.35
C VAL A 48 8.49 11.19 2.09
N LEU A 49 8.57 9.95 1.58
CA LEU A 49 9.39 8.89 2.17
C LEU A 49 10.87 9.32 2.26
N ARG A 50 11.42 9.89 1.19
CA ARG A 50 12.82 10.37 1.16
C ARG A 50 13.06 11.54 2.10
N MET A 51 12.06 12.40 2.31
CA MET A 51 12.14 13.47 3.31
C MET A 51 12.13 12.93 4.73
N ILE A 52 11.32 11.89 5.03
CA ILE A 52 11.35 11.19 6.33
C ILE A 52 12.70 10.50 6.54
N ALA A 53 13.25 9.86 5.49
CA ALA A 53 14.56 9.20 5.53
C ALA A 53 15.74 10.19 5.67
N GLY A 54 15.55 11.46 5.31
CA GLY A 54 16.61 12.48 5.30
C GLY A 54 17.45 12.54 4.03
N PHE A 55 17.05 11.82 2.97
CA PHE A 55 17.69 11.90 1.65
C PHE A 55 17.29 13.16 0.89
N GLU A 56 16.13 13.74 1.22
CA GLU A 56 15.65 15.01 0.70
C GLU A 56 15.32 15.95 1.85
N LYS A 57 15.59 17.25 1.67
CA LYS A 57 15.21 18.28 2.63
C LYS A 57 13.89 18.91 2.18
N PRO A 58 12.95 19.14 3.10
CA PRO A 58 11.74 19.90 2.78
C PRO A 58 12.08 21.36 2.50
N ASP A 59 11.29 22.00 1.63
CA ASP A 59 11.38 23.43 1.39
C ASP A 59 10.65 24.21 2.50
N SER A 60 9.57 23.61 3.05
CA SER A 60 8.86 24.10 4.23
C SER A 60 8.17 22.95 4.97
N GLY A 61 7.70 23.25 6.17
CA GLY A 61 7.10 22.28 7.07
C GLY A 61 8.13 21.58 7.98
N LYS A 62 7.65 20.61 8.77
CA LYS A 62 8.47 19.90 9.76
C LYS A 62 8.19 18.39 9.72
N ILE A 63 9.22 17.63 10.08
CA ILE A 63 9.13 16.19 10.34
C ILE A 63 9.63 15.95 11.74
N LEU A 64 8.75 15.49 12.62
CA LEU A 64 9.07 15.12 13.98
C LEU A 64 9.15 13.61 14.10
N LEU A 65 10.21 13.10 14.71
CA LEU A 65 10.40 11.70 15.07
C LEU A 65 10.47 11.62 16.60
N ARG A 66 9.49 10.96 17.25
CA ARG A 66 9.32 10.99 18.72
C ARG A 66 9.44 12.41 19.28
N GLU A 67 8.66 13.36 18.71
CA GLU A 67 8.63 14.80 19.10
C GLU A 67 9.92 15.58 18.75
N LYS A 68 11.01 14.93 18.34
CA LYS A 68 12.25 15.59 17.94
C LYS A 68 12.17 16.00 16.46
N ASP A 69 12.42 17.29 16.17
CA ASP A 69 12.51 17.79 14.80
C ASP A 69 13.77 17.21 14.10
N VAL A 70 13.52 16.44 13.06
CA VAL A 70 14.55 15.77 12.25
C VAL A 70 14.64 16.35 10.83
N SER A 71 13.89 17.41 10.52
CA SER A 71 13.73 17.95 9.16
C SER A 71 15.06 18.24 8.45
N GLN A 72 16.06 18.70 9.21
CA GLN A 72 17.38 19.09 8.70
C GLN A 72 18.47 18.05 8.97
N LEU A 73 18.18 16.99 9.75
CA LEU A 73 19.16 15.99 10.09
C LEU A 73 19.48 15.10 8.87
N PRO A 74 20.74 14.69 8.69
CA PRO A 74 21.11 13.72 7.65
C PRO A 74 20.55 12.32 7.97
N PRO A 75 20.50 11.39 6.97
CA PRO A 75 19.92 10.06 7.17
C PRO A 75 20.49 9.26 8.33
N TYR A 76 21.80 9.32 8.55
CA TYR A 76 22.50 8.55 9.58
C TYR A 76 22.25 9.04 11.02
N ASP A 77 21.67 10.23 11.19
CA ASP A 77 21.30 10.80 12.51
C ASP A 77 19.81 10.59 12.83
N ARG A 78 19.09 9.85 11.99
CA ARG A 78 17.66 9.54 12.18
C ARG A 78 17.48 8.09 12.58
N ASP A 79 16.59 7.83 13.53
CA ASP A 79 16.24 6.49 13.98
C ASP A 79 15.23 5.81 13.01
N VAL A 80 15.60 5.79 11.73
CA VAL A 80 14.85 5.17 10.64
C VAL A 80 15.78 4.38 9.73
N ASN A 81 15.30 3.31 9.14
CA ASN A 81 16.01 2.59 8.07
C ASN A 81 15.13 2.46 6.84
N THR A 82 15.76 2.38 5.66
CA THR A 82 15.07 2.32 4.38
C THR A 82 15.41 1.04 3.62
N VAL A 83 14.39 0.38 3.09
CA VAL A 83 14.50 -0.65 2.05
C VAL A 83 14.08 -0.01 0.72
N PHE A 84 15.01 0.04 -0.22
CA PHE A 84 14.80 0.62 -1.54
C PHE A 84 14.18 -0.40 -2.51
N GLN A 85 13.59 0.07 -3.58
CA GLN A 85 12.94 -0.73 -4.62
C GLN A 85 13.90 -1.75 -5.28
N ASP A 86 15.16 -1.42 -5.47
CA ASP A 86 16.22 -2.29 -6.01
C ASP A 86 16.96 -3.10 -4.94
N TYR A 87 16.46 -3.04 -3.68
CA TYR A 87 17.05 -3.66 -2.48
C TYR A 87 18.43 -3.12 -2.08
N ALA A 88 19.17 -2.48 -2.97
CA ALA A 88 20.50 -1.86 -2.77
C ALA A 88 21.47 -2.74 -1.97
N LEU A 89 21.51 -4.07 -2.24
CA LEU A 89 22.46 -4.97 -1.62
C LEU A 89 23.88 -4.74 -2.18
N PHE A 90 24.89 -4.81 -1.31
CA PHE A 90 26.29 -4.74 -1.71
C PHE A 90 26.68 -6.01 -2.49
N PRO A 91 26.92 -5.95 -3.81
CA PRO A 91 27.08 -7.15 -4.63
C PRO A 91 28.39 -7.91 -4.37
N HIS A 92 29.40 -7.24 -3.83
CA HIS A 92 30.70 -7.81 -3.49
C HIS A 92 30.72 -8.50 -2.11
N MET A 93 29.72 -8.23 -1.25
CA MET A 93 29.57 -8.82 0.07
C MET A 93 28.65 -10.04 0.02
N ASP A 94 28.89 -11.02 0.90
CA ASP A 94 27.95 -12.10 1.16
C ASP A 94 26.72 -11.61 1.97
N VAL A 95 25.74 -12.48 2.14
CA VAL A 95 24.48 -12.18 2.84
C VAL A 95 24.73 -11.69 4.26
N ILE A 96 25.56 -12.41 5.01
CA ILE A 96 25.77 -12.05 6.42
C ILE A 96 26.53 -10.73 6.56
N SER A 97 27.52 -10.46 5.70
CA SER A 97 28.25 -9.18 5.68
C SER A 97 27.38 -8.02 5.27
N ASN A 98 26.42 -8.23 4.37
CA ASN A 98 25.38 -7.24 4.04
C ASN A 98 24.56 -6.87 5.28
N ILE A 99 24.12 -7.85 6.06
CA ILE A 99 23.32 -7.62 7.26
C ILE A 99 24.18 -6.97 8.37
N GLU A 100 25.39 -7.43 8.58
CA GLU A 100 26.32 -6.90 9.58
C GLU A 100 26.79 -5.46 9.29
N TYR A 101 26.63 -4.97 8.06
CA TYR A 101 27.24 -3.71 7.62
C TYR A 101 26.89 -2.52 8.51
N GLY A 102 25.60 -2.29 8.78
CA GLY A 102 25.15 -1.20 9.62
C GLY A 102 25.69 -1.28 11.05
N LEU A 103 25.66 -2.47 11.64
CA LEU A 103 26.20 -2.70 12.97
C LEU A 103 27.72 -2.45 13.03
N ARG A 104 28.45 -2.80 11.96
CA ARG A 104 29.88 -2.52 11.85
C ARG A 104 30.18 -1.03 11.81
N VAL A 105 29.39 -0.28 11.03
CA VAL A 105 29.52 1.20 10.95
C VAL A 105 29.26 1.85 12.32
N ASN A 106 28.30 1.30 13.07
CA ASN A 106 27.95 1.76 14.42
C ASN A 106 28.93 1.25 15.51
N GLY A 107 30.04 0.59 15.14
CA GLY A 107 31.07 0.19 16.10
C GLY A 107 30.70 -1.02 16.98
N VAL A 108 29.66 -1.80 16.62
CA VAL A 108 29.24 -2.98 17.37
C VAL A 108 30.33 -4.06 17.30
N GLU A 109 30.69 -4.65 18.45
CA GLU A 109 31.66 -5.73 18.55
C GLU A 109 31.34 -6.91 17.62
N LYS A 110 32.41 -7.61 17.14
CA LYS A 110 32.31 -8.64 16.08
C LYS A 110 31.38 -9.79 16.46
N ASP A 111 31.48 -10.30 17.66
CA ASP A 111 30.68 -11.47 18.09
C ASP A 111 29.23 -11.10 18.32
N GLU A 112 28.96 -9.95 18.93
CA GLU A 112 27.60 -9.40 19.07
C GLU A 112 26.97 -9.10 17.71
N ARG A 113 27.72 -8.49 16.79
CA ARG A 113 27.29 -8.20 15.43
C ARG A 113 26.89 -9.46 14.69
N ARG A 114 27.73 -10.51 14.79
CA ARG A 114 27.45 -11.81 14.18
C ARG A 114 26.18 -12.44 14.73
N GLN A 115 26.02 -12.42 16.04
CA GLN A 115 24.83 -12.97 16.70
C GLN A 115 23.55 -12.24 16.26
N ARG A 116 23.56 -10.90 16.25
CA ARG A 116 22.42 -10.09 15.79
C ARG A 116 22.07 -10.34 14.33
N ALA A 117 23.09 -10.45 13.46
CA ALA A 117 22.89 -10.71 12.04
C ALA A 117 22.32 -12.11 11.79
N MET A 118 22.76 -13.14 12.52
CA MET A 118 22.16 -14.48 12.46
C MET A 118 20.71 -14.49 12.94
N GLN A 119 20.41 -13.76 14.00
CA GLN A 119 19.03 -13.62 14.48
C GLN A 119 18.13 -12.91 13.44
N ALA A 120 18.63 -11.84 12.82
CA ALA A 120 17.88 -11.13 11.76
C ALA A 120 17.66 -12.05 10.53
N LEU A 121 18.66 -12.86 10.16
CA LEU A 121 18.55 -13.83 9.08
C LEU A 121 17.47 -14.89 9.36
N LYS A 122 17.41 -15.37 10.60
CA LYS A 122 16.37 -16.30 11.05
C LYS A 122 14.96 -15.68 10.98
N GLN A 123 14.80 -14.42 11.38
CA GLN A 123 13.51 -13.70 11.33
C GLN A 123 12.94 -13.63 9.91
N VAL A 124 13.82 -13.55 8.89
CA VAL A 124 13.42 -13.53 7.48
C VAL A 124 13.47 -14.91 6.81
N ARG A 125 13.62 -16.01 7.57
CA ARG A 125 13.62 -17.41 7.08
C ARG A 125 14.70 -17.69 6.02
N LEU A 126 15.92 -17.17 6.23
CA LEU A 126 17.07 -17.37 5.33
C LEU A 126 18.27 -18.04 6.03
N GLU A 127 18.02 -18.89 7.03
CA GLU A 127 19.06 -19.71 7.66
C GLU A 127 19.75 -20.59 6.61
N GLY A 128 21.08 -20.70 6.67
CA GLY A 128 21.89 -21.46 5.70
C GLY A 128 22.29 -20.68 4.43
N TYR A 129 21.93 -19.37 4.34
CA TYR A 129 22.29 -18.53 3.20
C TYR A 129 23.42 -17.54 3.49
N GLU A 130 24.07 -17.64 4.65
CA GLU A 130 25.04 -16.68 5.20
C GLU A 130 26.16 -16.33 4.24
N SER A 131 26.73 -17.35 3.57
CA SER A 131 27.88 -17.23 2.68
C SER A 131 27.55 -16.96 1.22
N ARG A 132 26.26 -16.91 0.86
CA ARG A 132 25.84 -16.63 -0.51
C ARG A 132 26.04 -15.15 -0.85
N LYS A 133 26.31 -14.87 -2.12
CA LYS A 133 26.32 -13.50 -2.66
C LYS A 133 24.94 -13.13 -3.22
N PRO A 134 24.61 -11.83 -3.31
CA PRO A 134 23.32 -11.38 -3.86
C PRO A 134 22.99 -11.93 -5.25
N ALA A 135 23.99 -12.15 -6.10
CA ALA A 135 23.80 -12.73 -7.44
C ALA A 135 23.32 -14.21 -7.42
N GLN A 136 23.47 -14.90 -6.30
CA GLN A 136 23.06 -16.30 -6.11
C GLN A 136 21.67 -16.43 -5.48
N LEU A 137 20.94 -15.29 -5.30
CA LEU A 137 19.66 -15.24 -4.64
C LEU A 137 18.54 -14.92 -5.64
N SER A 138 17.34 -15.49 -5.40
CA SER A 138 16.13 -15.06 -6.08
C SER A 138 15.71 -13.63 -5.68
N GLY A 139 14.77 -13.03 -6.41
CA GLY A 139 14.23 -11.69 -6.09
C GLY A 139 13.71 -11.60 -4.65
N GLY A 140 12.85 -12.52 -4.24
CA GLY A 140 12.31 -12.56 -2.88
C GLY A 140 13.38 -12.83 -1.82
N GLN A 141 14.41 -13.64 -2.11
CA GLN A 141 15.53 -13.84 -1.20
C GLN A 141 16.35 -12.55 -1.03
N ARG A 142 16.62 -11.81 -2.11
CA ARG A 142 17.30 -10.50 -2.01
C ARG A 142 16.50 -9.50 -1.17
N GLN A 143 15.19 -9.48 -1.36
CA GLN A 143 14.30 -8.63 -0.56
C GLN A 143 14.38 -8.98 0.94
N ARG A 144 14.30 -10.26 1.29
CA ARG A 144 14.42 -10.70 2.69
C ARG A 144 15.78 -10.34 3.31
N VAL A 145 16.87 -10.43 2.54
CA VAL A 145 18.19 -9.95 3.01
C VAL A 145 18.19 -8.45 3.25
N ALA A 146 17.57 -7.65 2.37
CA ALA A 146 17.45 -6.20 2.54
C ALA A 146 16.61 -5.84 3.79
N LEU A 147 15.52 -6.58 4.04
CA LEU A 147 14.73 -6.44 5.26
C LEU A 147 15.55 -6.77 6.51
N ALA A 148 16.27 -7.91 6.52
CA ALA A 148 17.14 -8.29 7.64
C ALA A 148 18.22 -7.23 7.91
N ARG A 149 18.85 -6.68 6.85
CA ARG A 149 19.83 -5.60 6.94
C ARG A 149 19.23 -4.32 7.55
N ALA A 150 18.00 -4.01 7.20
CA ALA A 150 17.32 -2.83 7.72
C ALA A 150 16.88 -3.03 9.19
N LEU A 151 16.43 -4.21 9.55
CA LEU A 151 15.93 -4.54 10.89
C LEU A 151 17.01 -4.77 11.94
N VAL A 152 18.22 -5.20 11.54
CA VAL A 152 19.30 -5.56 12.47
C VAL A 152 19.73 -4.41 13.37
N ASN A 153 19.57 -3.16 12.91
CA ASN A 153 19.84 -1.95 13.67
C ASN A 153 18.72 -1.59 14.67
N ARG A 154 17.57 -2.29 14.63
CA ARG A 154 16.40 -2.04 15.48
C ARG A 154 15.87 -0.59 15.37
N PRO A 155 15.59 -0.09 14.16
CA PRO A 155 15.09 1.26 13.99
C PRO A 155 13.69 1.42 14.60
N SER A 156 13.33 2.64 14.99
CA SER A 156 11.95 2.94 15.42
C SER A 156 10.95 2.86 14.26
N VAL A 157 11.41 3.20 13.05
CA VAL A 157 10.58 3.22 11.84
C VAL A 157 11.32 2.55 10.67
N LEU A 158 10.65 1.65 9.98
CA LEU A 158 11.11 1.06 8.72
C LEU A 158 10.37 1.69 7.53
N LEU A 159 11.13 2.24 6.61
CA LEU A 159 10.65 2.85 5.38
C LEU A 159 10.82 1.86 4.22
N LEU A 160 9.75 1.64 3.45
CA LEU A 160 9.72 0.65 2.36
C LEU A 160 9.27 1.36 1.08
N ASP A 161 10.18 1.53 0.11
CA ASP A 161 9.91 2.21 -1.17
C ASP A 161 9.65 1.17 -2.26
N GLU A 162 8.38 0.90 -2.57
CA GLU A 162 7.90 -0.09 -3.56
C GLU A 162 8.61 -1.46 -3.51
N PRO A 163 8.76 -2.08 -2.33
CA PRO A 163 9.64 -3.24 -2.17
C PRO A 163 9.14 -4.50 -2.89
N LEU A 164 7.86 -4.56 -3.28
CA LEU A 164 7.25 -5.72 -3.93
C LEU A 164 7.14 -5.58 -5.46
N GLY A 165 7.45 -4.40 -6.02
CA GLY A 165 7.20 -4.08 -7.41
C GLY A 165 7.95 -4.95 -8.44
N ALA A 166 9.10 -5.52 -8.05
CA ALA A 166 9.93 -6.37 -8.92
C ALA A 166 9.61 -7.87 -8.84
N LEU A 167 8.58 -8.28 -8.07
CA LEU A 167 8.20 -9.68 -7.86
C LEU A 167 7.06 -10.11 -8.79
N ASP A 168 7.05 -11.39 -9.17
CA ASP A 168 5.90 -12.02 -9.80
C ASP A 168 4.69 -12.08 -8.84
N LEU A 169 3.48 -12.26 -9.39
CA LEU A 169 2.22 -12.19 -8.62
C LEU A 169 2.22 -13.12 -7.42
N LYS A 170 2.54 -14.42 -7.63
CA LYS A 170 2.48 -15.43 -6.56
C LYS A 170 3.46 -15.14 -5.43
N LEU A 171 4.68 -14.72 -5.78
CA LEU A 171 5.70 -14.37 -4.80
C LEU A 171 5.33 -13.07 -4.07
N ARG A 172 4.70 -12.12 -4.76
CA ARG A 172 4.19 -10.86 -4.19
C ARG A 172 3.13 -11.13 -3.12
N GLU A 173 2.11 -11.94 -3.41
CA GLU A 173 1.07 -12.33 -2.45
C GLU A 173 1.68 -13.00 -1.20
N GLN A 174 2.63 -13.92 -1.39
CA GLN A 174 3.34 -14.55 -0.28
C GLN A 174 4.10 -13.52 0.56
N MET A 175 4.82 -12.60 -0.09
CA MET A 175 5.62 -11.57 0.59
C MET A 175 4.76 -10.54 1.33
N GLN A 176 3.55 -10.24 0.87
CA GLN A 176 2.60 -9.38 1.60
C GLN A 176 2.27 -10.00 2.98
N ILE A 177 1.93 -11.29 3.00
CA ILE A 177 1.62 -12.01 4.24
C ILE A 177 2.85 -12.01 5.17
N GLU A 178 4.02 -12.36 4.64
CA GLU A 178 5.27 -12.43 5.41
C GLU A 178 5.68 -11.06 5.98
N LEU A 179 5.52 -9.97 5.22
CA LEU A 179 5.81 -8.61 5.69
C LEU A 179 4.89 -8.21 6.85
N LYS A 180 3.59 -8.53 6.77
CA LYS A 180 2.65 -8.24 7.86
C LYS A 180 2.93 -9.08 9.10
N GLU A 181 3.28 -10.36 8.94
CA GLU A 181 3.72 -11.23 10.03
C GLU A 181 5.01 -10.70 10.68
N LEU A 182 5.99 -10.32 9.87
CA LEU A 182 7.26 -9.77 10.33
C LEU A 182 7.05 -8.48 11.12
N GLN A 183 6.25 -7.54 10.59
CA GLN A 183 5.93 -6.28 11.25
C GLN A 183 5.30 -6.51 12.63
N ARG A 184 4.33 -7.45 12.73
CA ARG A 184 3.71 -7.83 14.01
C ARG A 184 4.70 -8.45 14.98
N ALA A 185 5.61 -9.31 14.48
CA ALA A 185 6.60 -9.98 15.31
C ALA A 185 7.67 -9.03 15.87
N VAL A 186 8.09 -8.03 15.07
CA VAL A 186 9.12 -7.06 15.51
C VAL A 186 8.51 -5.87 16.26
N GLY A 187 7.23 -5.55 16.03
CA GLY A 187 6.48 -4.51 16.75
C GLY A 187 6.87 -3.07 16.40
N ILE A 188 7.66 -2.83 15.34
CA ILE A 188 8.08 -1.49 14.90
C ILE A 188 7.09 -0.90 13.88
N THR A 189 7.18 0.39 13.65
CA THR A 189 6.34 1.11 12.68
C THR A 189 6.86 0.91 11.27
N PHE A 190 5.96 0.57 10.32
CA PHE A 190 6.28 0.47 8.90
C PHE A 190 5.57 1.59 8.12
N ILE A 191 6.34 2.31 7.30
CA ILE A 191 5.82 3.24 6.29
C ILE A 191 6.11 2.64 4.92
N PHE A 192 5.05 2.24 4.24
CA PHE A 192 5.12 1.51 2.99
C PHE A 192 4.63 2.39 1.83
N VAL A 193 5.40 2.49 0.76
CA VAL A 193 5.00 3.19 -0.46
C VAL A 193 4.67 2.17 -1.54
N THR A 194 3.53 2.34 -2.17
CA THR A 194 3.12 1.53 -3.32
C THR A 194 2.17 2.31 -4.23
N HIS A 195 2.02 1.85 -5.46
CA HIS A 195 0.95 2.21 -6.38
C HIS A 195 -0.07 1.08 -6.55
N ASP A 196 0.16 -0.07 -5.93
CA ASP A 196 -0.71 -1.25 -5.98
C ASP A 196 -1.76 -1.17 -4.86
N GLN A 197 -3.04 -1.19 -5.27
CA GLN A 197 -4.18 -1.06 -4.37
C GLN A 197 -4.35 -2.31 -3.50
N GLU A 198 -4.09 -3.50 -4.05
CA GLU A 198 -4.22 -4.76 -3.34
C GLU A 198 -3.22 -4.85 -2.20
N GLU A 199 -1.97 -4.44 -2.44
CA GLU A 199 -0.94 -4.34 -1.40
C GLU A 199 -1.41 -3.44 -0.25
N ALA A 200 -1.91 -2.24 -0.59
CA ALA A 200 -2.37 -1.27 0.41
C ALA A 200 -3.56 -1.81 1.22
N LEU A 201 -4.57 -2.38 0.55
CA LEU A 201 -5.78 -2.90 1.21
C LEU A 201 -5.49 -4.12 2.10
N THR A 202 -4.53 -4.97 1.70
CA THR A 202 -4.22 -6.23 2.41
C THR A 202 -3.35 -6.02 3.65
N MET A 203 -2.36 -5.13 3.57
CA MET A 203 -1.34 -5.04 4.62
C MET A 203 -1.54 -3.91 5.62
N SER A 204 -2.26 -2.84 5.26
CA SER A 204 -2.25 -1.61 6.05
C SER A 204 -3.19 -1.63 7.25
N ASP A 205 -2.80 -0.95 8.30
CA ASP A 205 -3.70 -0.52 9.36
C ASP A 205 -4.43 0.78 8.95
N ARG A 206 -3.70 1.70 8.27
CA ARG A 206 -4.23 2.91 7.61
C ARG A 206 -3.56 3.14 6.26
N ILE A 207 -4.29 3.79 5.37
CA ILE A 207 -3.84 4.17 4.03
C ILE A 207 -3.97 5.68 3.89
N ALA A 208 -2.89 6.35 3.47
CA ALA A 208 -2.90 7.72 3.01
C ALA A 208 -2.92 7.71 1.47
N VAL A 209 -4.03 8.08 0.87
CA VAL A 209 -4.18 8.15 -0.59
C VAL A 209 -3.65 9.48 -1.09
N PHE A 210 -2.59 9.43 -1.89
CA PHE A 210 -1.90 10.60 -2.45
C PHE A 210 -2.36 10.92 -3.85
N ASN A 211 -2.56 12.21 -4.11
CA ASN A 211 -2.81 12.76 -5.44
C ASN A 211 -2.21 14.18 -5.52
N HIS A 212 -1.51 14.49 -6.62
CA HIS A 212 -0.92 15.82 -6.87
C HIS A 212 -0.20 16.45 -5.67
N GLY A 213 0.61 15.65 -4.95
CA GLY A 213 1.42 16.12 -3.82
C GLY A 213 0.65 16.33 -2.52
N ARG A 214 -0.61 15.88 -2.42
CA ARG A 214 -1.48 16.00 -1.24
C ARG A 214 -2.06 14.66 -0.83
N ILE A 215 -2.52 14.58 0.41
CA ILE A 215 -3.35 13.45 0.89
C ILE A 215 -4.81 13.80 0.58
N GLU A 216 -5.43 13.01 -0.29
CA GLU A 216 -6.86 13.11 -0.64
C GLU A 216 -7.75 12.50 0.46
N GLN A 217 -7.30 11.38 1.00
CA GLN A 217 -8.01 10.68 2.07
C GLN A 217 -7.04 9.89 2.92
N LEU A 218 -7.30 9.85 4.22
CA LEU A 218 -6.59 9.04 5.20
C LEU A 218 -7.62 8.22 5.99
N GLY A 219 -7.45 6.91 6.06
CA GLY A 219 -8.39 6.04 6.77
C GLY A 219 -7.93 4.59 6.79
N THR A 220 -8.71 3.72 7.43
CA THR A 220 -8.54 2.28 7.35
C THR A 220 -8.80 1.77 5.94
N PRO A 221 -8.29 0.57 5.54
CA PRO A 221 -8.60 -0.01 4.24
C PRO A 221 -10.09 -0.05 3.90
N ARG A 222 -10.95 -0.39 4.87
CA ARG A 222 -12.40 -0.40 4.67
C ARG A 222 -12.99 0.98 4.47
N GLU A 223 -12.57 1.99 5.23
CA GLU A 223 -13.04 3.37 5.05
C GLU A 223 -12.66 3.92 3.68
N ILE A 224 -11.42 3.64 3.21
CA ILE A 224 -10.97 4.07 1.87
C ILE A 224 -11.78 3.39 0.76
N TYR A 225 -12.08 2.09 0.91
CA TYR A 225 -12.77 1.29 -0.10
C TYR A 225 -14.29 1.53 -0.10
N ASP A 226 -14.92 1.46 1.09
CA ASP A 226 -16.38 1.51 1.23
C ASP A 226 -16.92 2.95 1.24
N ASN A 227 -16.12 3.93 1.71
CA ASN A 227 -16.52 5.33 1.88
C ASN A 227 -15.50 6.31 1.28
N PRO A 228 -15.24 6.26 -0.04
CA PRO A 228 -14.33 7.18 -0.68
C PRO A 228 -14.85 8.62 -0.60
N GLN A 229 -13.97 9.57 -0.22
CA GLN A 229 -14.36 10.97 -0.01
C GLN A 229 -14.21 11.86 -1.25
N SER A 230 -13.61 11.34 -2.33
CA SER A 230 -13.48 12.06 -3.59
C SER A 230 -13.69 11.16 -4.80
N PRO A 231 -14.04 11.73 -5.98
CA PRO A 231 -14.09 10.98 -7.23
C PRO A 231 -12.80 10.24 -7.52
N PHE A 232 -11.68 10.90 -7.27
CA PHE A 232 -10.35 10.31 -7.45
C PHE A 232 -10.16 9.05 -6.61
N VAL A 233 -10.43 9.10 -5.30
CA VAL A 233 -10.27 7.94 -4.42
C VAL A 233 -11.17 6.79 -4.85
N SER A 234 -12.42 7.10 -5.21
CA SER A 234 -13.39 6.11 -5.69
C SER A 234 -12.92 5.35 -6.94
N GLU A 235 -12.33 6.06 -7.88
CA GLU A 235 -11.87 5.50 -9.16
C GLU A 235 -10.48 4.86 -9.04
N PHE A 236 -9.64 5.43 -8.19
CA PHE A 236 -8.28 4.96 -8.00
C PHE A 236 -8.25 3.70 -7.11
N VAL A 237 -9.12 3.59 -6.09
CA VAL A 237 -9.15 2.43 -5.19
C VAL A 237 -10.34 1.53 -5.54
N GLY A 238 -10.09 0.53 -6.39
CA GLY A 238 -11.10 -0.41 -6.88
C GLY A 238 -11.90 0.12 -8.07
N GLN A 239 -12.77 -0.74 -8.58
CA GLN A 239 -13.67 -0.41 -9.70
C GLN A 239 -14.99 0.16 -9.17
N THR A 240 -15.62 1.05 -9.93
CA THR A 240 -16.87 1.71 -9.53
C THR A 240 -17.78 1.89 -10.72
N ASN A 241 -19.06 1.51 -10.57
CA ASN A 241 -20.11 1.87 -11.48
C ASN A 241 -20.62 3.27 -11.16
N LYS A 242 -20.75 4.11 -12.17
CA LYS A 242 -21.36 5.44 -12.07
C LYS A 242 -22.76 5.38 -12.69
N ILE A 243 -23.77 5.55 -11.90
CA ILE A 243 -25.18 5.41 -12.28
C ILE A 243 -25.91 6.71 -11.92
N GLU A 244 -26.79 7.19 -12.80
CA GLU A 244 -27.61 8.35 -12.50
C GLU A 244 -29.04 7.91 -12.18
N ILE A 245 -29.48 8.16 -10.94
CA ILE A 245 -30.82 7.83 -10.46
C ILE A 245 -31.47 9.08 -9.89
N GLU A 246 -32.68 9.42 -10.38
CA GLU A 246 -33.45 10.58 -9.90
C GLU A 246 -32.64 11.90 -9.98
N GLY A 247 -31.80 12.05 -11.03
CA GLY A 247 -30.94 13.23 -11.23
C GLY A 247 -29.74 13.30 -10.29
N LYS A 248 -29.45 12.22 -9.51
CA LYS A 248 -28.30 12.12 -8.64
C LYS A 248 -27.31 11.11 -9.21
N LYS A 249 -26.04 11.53 -9.29
CA LYS A 249 -24.95 10.62 -9.63
C LYS A 249 -24.57 9.83 -8.39
N ILE A 250 -24.76 8.52 -8.45
CA ILE A 250 -24.37 7.57 -7.43
C ILE A 250 -23.23 6.69 -7.94
N ASN A 251 -22.43 6.25 -7.03
CA ASN A 251 -21.36 5.29 -7.30
C ASN A 251 -21.62 4.03 -6.48
N ILE A 252 -21.33 2.87 -7.10
CA ILE A 252 -21.50 1.56 -6.45
C ILE A 252 -20.43 0.59 -6.93
N ARG A 253 -19.90 -0.21 -6.02
CA ARG A 253 -18.92 -1.25 -6.34
C ARG A 253 -19.56 -2.40 -7.11
N PRO A 254 -18.85 -2.98 -8.10
CA PRO A 254 -19.36 -4.09 -8.91
C PRO A 254 -19.85 -5.30 -8.11
N GLU A 255 -19.18 -5.63 -7.02
CA GLU A 255 -19.50 -6.76 -6.14
C GLU A 255 -20.73 -6.55 -5.27
N PHE A 256 -21.22 -5.32 -5.13
CA PHE A 256 -22.45 -5.03 -4.40
C PHE A 256 -23.71 -5.05 -5.29
N ILE A 257 -23.53 -5.27 -6.59
CA ILE A 257 -24.62 -5.41 -7.53
C ILE A 257 -24.87 -6.90 -7.80
N SER A 258 -26.10 -7.34 -7.53
CA SER A 258 -26.57 -8.67 -7.92
C SER A 258 -27.17 -8.64 -9.31
N VAL A 259 -26.97 -9.70 -10.08
CA VAL A 259 -27.58 -9.89 -11.39
C VAL A 259 -28.44 -11.16 -11.42
N SER A 260 -29.65 -11.09 -11.94
CA SER A 260 -30.56 -12.24 -12.06
C SER A 260 -31.48 -12.09 -13.27
N LYS A 261 -32.16 -13.20 -13.67
CA LYS A 261 -33.16 -13.14 -14.77
C LYS A 261 -34.44 -12.42 -14.36
N SER A 262 -34.88 -12.54 -13.12
CA SER A 262 -36.17 -11.99 -12.67
C SER A 262 -36.25 -11.64 -11.21
N SER A 263 -35.29 -12.06 -10.38
CA SER A 263 -35.31 -11.80 -8.94
C SER A 263 -34.70 -10.45 -8.61
N VAL A 264 -35.31 -9.72 -7.67
CA VAL A 264 -34.78 -8.46 -7.12
C VAL A 264 -34.23 -8.75 -5.72
N TYR A 265 -32.97 -8.39 -5.51
CA TYR A 265 -32.29 -8.50 -4.23
C TYR A 265 -31.84 -7.11 -3.77
N GLY A 266 -32.56 -6.48 -2.80
CA GLY A 266 -32.24 -5.16 -2.28
C GLY A 266 -33.25 -4.07 -2.60
N ASP A 267 -32.92 -2.82 -2.24
CA ASP A 267 -33.85 -1.66 -2.28
C ASP A 267 -33.95 -1.01 -3.67
N ARG A 268 -32.97 -1.24 -4.52
CA ARG A 268 -32.88 -0.66 -5.85
C ARG A 268 -32.78 -1.76 -6.90
N SER A 269 -33.40 -1.49 -8.05
CA SER A 269 -33.25 -2.37 -9.20
C SER A 269 -33.32 -1.61 -10.51
N VAL A 270 -32.68 -2.13 -11.55
CA VAL A 270 -32.76 -1.66 -12.93
C VAL A 270 -32.71 -2.84 -13.88
N GLN A 271 -33.51 -2.76 -14.95
CA GLN A 271 -33.44 -3.75 -16.01
C GLN A 271 -32.39 -3.37 -17.05
N GLY A 272 -31.76 -4.39 -17.63
CA GLY A 272 -30.77 -4.21 -18.67
C GLY A 272 -30.62 -5.45 -19.53
N THR A 273 -29.77 -5.36 -20.53
CA THR A 273 -29.43 -6.46 -21.41
C THR A 273 -27.98 -6.87 -21.19
N LEU A 274 -27.73 -8.16 -20.98
CA LEU A 274 -26.39 -8.68 -20.81
C LEU A 274 -25.60 -8.54 -22.11
N ARG A 275 -24.58 -7.68 -22.10
CA ARG A 275 -23.74 -7.43 -23.28
C ARG A 275 -22.57 -8.39 -23.36
N ASP A 276 -21.96 -8.72 -22.22
CA ASP A 276 -20.78 -9.57 -22.18
C ASP A 276 -20.63 -10.29 -20.83
N ALA A 277 -19.92 -11.43 -20.83
CA ALA A 277 -19.61 -12.21 -19.64
C ALA A 277 -18.15 -12.68 -19.69
N ILE A 278 -17.30 -12.12 -18.85
CA ILE A 278 -15.86 -12.34 -18.85
C ILE A 278 -15.48 -13.13 -17.60
N PHE A 279 -15.05 -14.38 -17.78
CA PHE A 279 -14.55 -15.21 -16.69
C PHE A 279 -13.15 -14.76 -16.26
N VAL A 280 -12.98 -14.41 -14.97
CA VAL A 280 -11.72 -13.93 -14.41
C VAL A 280 -11.20 -14.82 -13.26
N GLY A 281 -11.52 -16.09 -13.30
CA GLY A 281 -11.08 -17.09 -12.30
C GLY A 281 -12.09 -17.24 -11.15
N ALA A 282 -11.89 -16.53 -10.05
CA ALA A 282 -12.75 -16.63 -8.87
C ALA A 282 -14.18 -16.09 -9.08
N THR A 283 -14.35 -15.19 -10.05
CA THR A 283 -15.65 -14.54 -10.35
C THR A 283 -15.82 -14.39 -11.86
N THR A 284 -17.05 -14.08 -12.28
CA THR A 284 -17.35 -13.65 -13.64
C THR A 284 -17.73 -12.17 -13.63
N ARG A 285 -17.15 -11.40 -14.55
CA ARG A 285 -17.52 -10.00 -14.79
C ARG A 285 -18.60 -9.95 -15.86
N TYR A 286 -19.75 -9.40 -15.50
CA TYR A 286 -20.87 -9.18 -16.41
C TYR A 286 -20.92 -7.71 -16.79
N LEU A 287 -21.02 -7.43 -18.09
CA LEU A 287 -21.25 -6.08 -18.62
C LEU A 287 -22.70 -6.01 -19.06
N VAL A 288 -23.47 -5.14 -18.44
CA VAL A 288 -24.91 -4.99 -18.66
C VAL A 288 -25.20 -3.57 -19.11
N ASP A 289 -25.87 -3.44 -20.24
CA ASP A 289 -26.37 -2.16 -20.72
C ASP A 289 -27.76 -1.91 -20.15
N THR A 290 -27.92 -0.81 -19.42
CA THR A 290 -29.16 -0.42 -18.75
C THR A 290 -29.65 0.94 -19.25
N THR A 291 -30.86 1.33 -18.89
CA THR A 291 -31.39 2.67 -19.15
C THR A 291 -30.62 3.77 -18.38
N LEU A 292 -29.83 3.39 -17.36
CA LEU A 292 -29.04 4.27 -16.51
C LEU A 292 -27.55 4.31 -16.90
N GLY A 293 -27.18 3.65 -18.01
CA GLY A 293 -25.81 3.47 -18.49
C GLY A 293 -25.33 2.04 -18.42
N SER A 294 -24.09 1.79 -18.85
CA SER A 294 -23.46 0.47 -18.76
C SER A 294 -22.95 0.22 -17.35
N ALA A 295 -23.31 -0.93 -16.78
CA ALA A 295 -22.85 -1.38 -15.47
C ALA A 295 -21.99 -2.63 -15.58
N MET A 296 -20.95 -2.71 -14.74
CA MET A 296 -20.12 -3.89 -14.54
C MET A 296 -20.47 -4.53 -13.20
N ILE A 297 -20.69 -5.84 -13.22
CA ILE A 297 -21.01 -6.63 -12.05
C ILE A 297 -19.92 -7.69 -11.87
N SER A 298 -19.47 -7.94 -10.66
CA SER A 298 -18.48 -8.95 -10.33
C SER A 298 -19.08 -9.95 -9.34
N THR A 299 -19.68 -11.01 -9.85
CA THR A 299 -20.39 -12.01 -9.05
C THR A 299 -20.44 -13.35 -9.77
N ASP A 300 -20.82 -14.40 -9.04
CA ASP A 300 -21.28 -15.67 -9.61
C ASP A 300 -22.79 -15.73 -9.45
N PRO A 301 -23.58 -15.56 -10.55
CA PRO A 301 -25.01 -15.67 -10.47
C PRO A 301 -25.45 -17.12 -10.19
N LYS A 302 -26.56 -17.28 -9.46
CA LYS A 302 -27.12 -18.60 -9.17
C LYS A 302 -27.57 -19.36 -10.41
N ASP A 303 -28.01 -18.62 -11.45
CA ASP A 303 -28.47 -19.15 -12.72
C ASP A 303 -27.52 -18.74 -13.85
N PRO A 304 -27.23 -19.62 -14.82
CA PRO A 304 -26.42 -19.28 -15.96
C PRO A 304 -27.11 -18.19 -16.81
N LEU A 305 -26.37 -17.13 -17.11
CA LEU A 305 -26.82 -16.01 -17.94
C LEU A 305 -26.29 -16.15 -19.37
N VAL A 306 -27.07 -15.74 -20.34
CA VAL A 306 -26.74 -15.80 -21.77
C VAL A 306 -26.62 -14.39 -22.33
N ILE A 307 -25.58 -14.13 -23.14
CA ILE A 307 -25.38 -12.84 -23.80
C ILE A 307 -26.59 -12.51 -24.65
N GLY A 308 -27.08 -11.26 -24.55
CA GLY A 308 -28.30 -10.78 -25.18
C GLY A 308 -29.58 -10.99 -24.36
N GLU A 309 -29.49 -11.67 -23.22
CA GLU A 309 -30.63 -11.92 -22.33
C GLU A 309 -30.96 -10.67 -21.51
N ASN A 310 -32.26 -10.45 -21.25
CA ASN A 310 -32.69 -9.41 -20.32
C ASN A 310 -32.44 -9.87 -18.87
N VAL A 311 -31.81 -9.02 -18.11
CA VAL A 311 -31.45 -9.25 -16.72
C VAL A 311 -31.90 -8.11 -15.82
N THR A 312 -32.07 -8.40 -14.55
CA THR A 312 -32.33 -7.41 -13.51
C THR A 312 -31.08 -7.27 -12.65
N LEU A 313 -30.58 -6.05 -12.56
CA LEU A 313 -29.56 -5.64 -11.60
C LEU A 313 -30.24 -5.14 -10.34
N SER A 314 -29.73 -5.49 -9.16
CA SER A 314 -30.29 -5.04 -7.90
C SER A 314 -29.23 -4.88 -6.82
N TRP A 315 -29.44 -3.94 -5.91
CA TRP A 315 -28.51 -3.63 -4.80
C TRP A 315 -29.21 -2.92 -3.65
N ASP A 316 -28.54 -2.87 -2.50
CA ASP A 316 -29.01 -2.13 -1.34
C ASP A 316 -28.58 -0.66 -1.42
N LYS A 317 -29.46 0.26 -1.07
CA LYS A 317 -29.20 1.70 -1.08
C LYS A 317 -28.04 2.10 -0.16
N ASN A 318 -27.80 1.39 0.93
CA ASN A 318 -26.69 1.63 1.84
C ASN A 318 -25.30 1.30 1.26
N LYS A 319 -25.28 0.69 0.06
CA LYS A 319 -24.05 0.43 -0.72
C LYS A 319 -23.74 1.52 -1.74
N GLU A 320 -24.64 2.47 -1.88
CA GLU A 320 -24.44 3.65 -2.72
C GLU A 320 -23.56 4.66 -1.97
N PHE A 321 -22.62 5.28 -2.66
CA PHE A 321 -21.89 6.42 -2.13
C PHE A 321 -21.99 7.61 -3.09
N LEU A 322 -22.26 8.77 -2.50
CA LEU A 322 -22.35 10.05 -3.24
C LEU A 322 -20.95 10.68 -3.23
N ILE A 323 -20.51 11.11 -4.40
CA ILE A 323 -19.29 11.89 -4.53
C ILE A 323 -19.69 13.28 -5.00
N HIS A 324 -19.43 14.25 -4.18
CA HIS A 324 -19.73 15.66 -4.42
C HIS A 324 -18.66 16.35 -5.23
#